data_735b99a103a937260db17368fea7a32d
#
_entry.id   735b99a103a937260db17368fea7a32d
#
_cell.length_a   1.000
_cell.length_b   1.000
_cell.length_c   1.000
_cell.angle_alpha   90.00
_cell.angle_beta   90.00
_cell.angle_gamma   90.00
#
_symmetry.space_group_name_H-M   'P 1'
#
loop_
_entity.id
_entity.type
_entity.pdbx_description
1 polymer ?
#
loop_
_entity_poly.entity_id
_entity_poly.type
_entity_poly.pdbx_seq_one_letter_code
_entity_poly.pdbx_strand_id
1 'polypeptide(L)'
;MRSTPQIPAEIEEYRDERWRREATRQVETAFDAERFIEQVGFAACLTDSRRPGPSLYVAVCGRRDAVMPRNVQKDREASLAWVLKDEIVRRGKVYYAKLGRGKTMFLAPRMIPYFHAVWGMRRSEEKRRLSRNAQAILKVLRREWEMSTSDLRDESGVKDRQAFTRGVDELQAAMIVVPTAVYYQPKFTYIWTLGVGRFPDALRRRVSRETALREIARCFLAGAGMTIPGEMARVTGLPRPDAGRGNRALVAEGYAAMLATGVYQLTARHGSPTCPADTDSPYAE
;
A
#
# COMPACT_ATOMS: atom_id res chain seq x y z
N MET A 1 -7.38 28.02 -17.91
CA MET A 1 -7.07 26.66 -17.42
C MET A 1 -5.57 26.59 -17.14
N ARG A 2 -5.15 26.32 -15.90
CA ARG A 2 -3.71 26.11 -15.61
C ARG A 2 -3.35 24.71 -16.12
N SER A 3 -2.45 24.61 -17.09
CA SER A 3 -1.93 23.32 -17.56
C SER A 3 -1.34 22.55 -16.37
N THR A 4 -1.71 21.28 -16.24
CA THR A 4 -1.04 20.41 -15.26
C THR A 4 0.44 20.38 -15.63
N PRO A 5 1.36 20.59 -14.66
CA PRO A 5 2.79 20.52 -14.96
C PRO A 5 3.12 19.17 -15.59
N GLN A 6 3.75 19.19 -16.74
CA GLN A 6 4.20 17.98 -17.41
C GLN A 6 5.44 17.43 -16.68
N ILE A 7 5.48 16.13 -16.47
CA ILE A 7 6.64 15.47 -15.86
C ILE A 7 7.75 15.42 -16.92
N PRO A 8 8.98 15.89 -16.62
CA PRO A 8 10.12 15.81 -17.54
C PRO A 8 10.44 14.37 -17.97
N ALA A 9 10.99 14.20 -19.16
CA ALA A 9 11.28 12.88 -19.72
C ALA A 9 12.25 12.07 -18.83
N GLU A 10 13.29 12.70 -18.30
CA GLU A 10 14.26 12.09 -17.40
C GLU A 10 13.63 11.60 -16.08
N ILE A 11 12.58 12.26 -15.60
CA ILE A 11 11.83 11.81 -14.43
C ILE A 11 10.92 10.64 -14.79
N GLU A 12 10.36 10.61 -15.99
CA GLU A 12 9.58 9.46 -16.44
C GLU A 12 10.47 8.23 -16.65
N GLU A 13 11.68 8.38 -17.18
CA GLU A 13 12.68 7.30 -17.28
C GLU A 13 13.11 6.79 -15.90
N TYR A 14 13.38 7.70 -14.97
CA TYR A 14 13.65 7.35 -13.56
C TYR A 14 12.51 6.53 -12.95
N ARG A 15 11.25 6.90 -13.20
CA ARG A 15 10.07 6.18 -12.73
C ARG A 15 9.93 4.82 -13.42
N ASP A 16 10.27 4.70 -14.70
CA ASP A 16 10.20 3.43 -15.42
C ASP A 16 11.11 2.40 -14.77
N GLU A 17 12.32 2.80 -14.44
CA GLU A 17 13.24 1.95 -13.71
C GLU A 17 12.68 1.55 -12.33
N ARG A 18 12.26 2.53 -11.52
CA ARG A 18 11.83 2.31 -10.13
C ARG A 18 10.50 1.60 -10.00
N TRP A 19 9.57 1.89 -10.89
CA TRP A 19 8.24 1.30 -10.89
C TRP A 19 8.12 0.08 -11.80
N ARG A 20 9.26 -0.38 -12.35
CA ARG A 20 9.37 -1.55 -13.23
C ARG A 20 8.42 -1.46 -14.43
N ARG A 21 8.42 -0.32 -15.10
CA ARG A 21 7.63 -0.06 -16.30
C ARG A 21 8.43 -0.34 -17.59
N GLU A 22 9.36 -1.29 -17.53
CA GLU A 22 10.23 -1.76 -18.61
C GLU A 22 10.15 -3.27 -18.73
N ALA A 23 10.12 -3.80 -19.95
CA ALA A 23 9.97 -5.22 -20.23
C ALA A 23 11.10 -6.08 -19.60
N THR A 24 12.30 -5.53 -19.50
CA THR A 24 13.46 -6.21 -18.91
C THR A 24 13.41 -6.31 -17.39
N ARG A 25 12.48 -5.63 -16.74
CA ARG A 25 12.34 -5.54 -15.29
C ARG A 25 10.98 -6.01 -14.78
N GLN A 26 10.23 -6.72 -15.62
CA GLN A 26 8.92 -7.25 -15.26
C GLN A 26 8.94 -8.06 -13.97
N VAL A 27 7.82 -8.02 -13.27
CA VAL A 27 7.56 -8.87 -12.11
C VAL A 27 6.90 -10.15 -12.60
N GLU A 28 7.58 -11.28 -12.45
CA GLU A 28 7.11 -12.58 -12.92
C GLU A 28 6.82 -13.55 -11.77
N THR A 29 7.47 -13.35 -10.62
CA THR A 29 7.35 -14.22 -9.45
C THR A 29 6.91 -13.45 -8.21
N ALA A 30 6.42 -14.17 -7.19
CA ALA A 30 6.09 -13.58 -5.90
C ALA A 30 7.34 -12.98 -5.22
N PHE A 31 8.51 -13.56 -5.43
CA PHE A 31 9.76 -13.03 -4.93
C PHE A 31 10.12 -11.68 -5.58
N ASP A 32 9.96 -11.57 -6.91
CA ASP A 32 10.16 -10.30 -7.61
C ASP A 32 9.18 -9.23 -7.15
N ALA A 33 7.93 -9.63 -6.90
CA ALA A 33 6.90 -8.74 -6.40
C ALA A 33 7.21 -8.25 -4.97
N GLU A 34 7.68 -9.13 -4.08
CA GLU A 34 8.13 -8.75 -2.74
C GLU A 34 9.32 -7.78 -2.80
N ARG A 35 10.32 -8.06 -3.65
CA ARG A 35 11.46 -7.16 -3.88
C ARG A 35 11.03 -5.82 -4.45
N PHE A 36 10.11 -5.80 -5.40
CA PHE A 36 9.54 -4.57 -5.94
C PHE A 36 8.87 -3.74 -4.86
N ILE A 37 8.00 -4.36 -4.04
CA ILE A 37 7.30 -3.68 -2.95
C ILE A 37 8.29 -3.17 -1.91
N GLU A 38 9.32 -3.97 -1.57
CA GLU A 38 10.38 -3.53 -0.66
C GLU A 38 11.14 -2.32 -1.23
N GLN A 39 11.47 -2.33 -2.51
CA GLN A 39 12.17 -1.24 -3.18
C GLN A 39 11.37 0.06 -3.17
N VAL A 40 10.07 0.01 -3.55
CA VAL A 40 9.22 1.21 -3.63
C VAL A 40 8.56 1.57 -2.29
N GLY A 41 8.63 0.68 -1.29
CA GLY A 41 8.05 0.82 0.05
C GLY A 41 6.55 0.61 0.13
N PHE A 42 5.80 1.00 -0.88
CA PHE A 42 4.38 0.70 -1.02
C PHE A 42 3.95 0.74 -2.48
N ALA A 43 2.98 -0.10 -2.82
CA ALA A 43 2.44 -0.18 -4.17
C ALA A 43 0.93 -0.43 -4.14
N ALA A 44 0.21 0.09 -5.13
CA ALA A 44 -1.17 -0.30 -5.35
C ALA A 44 -1.23 -1.74 -5.91
N CYS A 45 -2.31 -2.45 -5.62
CA CYS A 45 -2.46 -3.83 -6.11
C CYS A 45 -2.74 -3.87 -7.62
N LEU A 46 -3.85 -3.25 -8.03
CA LEU A 46 -4.39 -3.37 -9.39
C LEU A 46 -4.77 -1.99 -9.97
N THR A 47 -3.89 -1.01 -9.83
CA THR A 47 -4.03 0.27 -10.57
C THR A 47 -3.29 0.18 -11.90
N ASP A 48 -3.70 0.97 -12.87
CA ASP A 48 -3.16 1.02 -14.21
C ASP A 48 -2.68 2.44 -14.60
N SER A 49 -2.26 2.61 -15.85
CA SER A 49 -1.74 3.86 -16.39
C SER A 49 -2.66 5.08 -16.20
N ARG A 50 -3.97 4.87 -16.09
CA ARG A 50 -4.96 5.95 -15.84
C ARG A 50 -4.82 6.57 -14.42
N ARG A 51 -4.12 5.88 -13.52
CA ARG A 51 -3.82 6.33 -12.16
C ARG A 51 -2.34 6.08 -11.84
N PRO A 52 -1.41 6.83 -12.44
CA PRO A 52 0.02 6.61 -12.31
C PRO A 52 0.48 6.56 -10.85
N GLY A 53 1.38 5.63 -10.58
CA GLY A 53 1.99 5.34 -9.29
C GLY A 53 2.58 3.93 -9.28
N PRO A 54 3.36 3.55 -8.27
CA PRO A 54 3.84 2.17 -8.14
C PRO A 54 2.65 1.20 -8.03
N SER A 55 2.60 0.20 -8.89
CA SER A 55 1.50 -0.76 -8.98
C SER A 55 2.03 -2.14 -9.36
N LEU A 56 1.56 -3.18 -8.67
CA LEU A 56 1.91 -4.55 -9.00
C LEU A 56 1.48 -4.92 -10.43
N TYR A 57 0.28 -4.53 -10.85
CA TYR A 57 -0.20 -4.82 -12.20
C TYR A 57 0.69 -4.18 -13.27
N VAL A 58 1.03 -2.88 -13.13
CA VAL A 58 1.91 -2.19 -14.08
C VAL A 58 3.30 -2.79 -14.11
N ALA A 59 3.83 -3.21 -12.94
CA ALA A 59 5.13 -3.87 -12.84
C ALA A 59 5.13 -5.28 -13.48
N VAL A 60 4.00 -5.99 -13.45
CA VAL A 60 3.82 -7.26 -14.18
C VAL A 60 3.75 -7.02 -15.68
N CYS A 61 3.08 -5.95 -16.13
CA CYS A 61 3.02 -5.61 -17.55
C CYS A 61 4.37 -5.10 -18.11
N GLY A 62 5.23 -4.53 -17.27
CA GLY A 62 6.53 -3.99 -17.69
C GLY A 62 6.42 -2.88 -18.74
N ARG A 63 5.35 -2.09 -18.70
CA ARG A 63 5.16 -0.96 -19.65
C ARG A 63 4.35 0.16 -19.04
N ARG A 64 4.63 1.37 -19.49
CA ARG A 64 4.09 2.62 -18.96
C ARG A 64 2.58 2.77 -19.21
N ASP A 65 2.11 2.30 -20.35
CA ASP A 65 0.74 2.46 -20.86
C ASP A 65 -0.22 1.30 -20.51
N ALA A 66 0.19 0.41 -19.61
CA ALA A 66 -0.63 -0.73 -19.20
C ALA A 66 -2.02 -0.30 -18.72
N VAL A 67 -3.06 -0.82 -19.34
CA VAL A 67 -4.48 -0.57 -19.01
C VAL A 67 -5.14 -1.87 -18.58
N MET A 68 -5.79 -1.85 -17.41
CA MET A 68 -6.48 -3.01 -16.87
C MET A 68 -7.61 -3.47 -17.82
N PRO A 69 -7.60 -4.74 -18.25
CA PRO A 69 -8.63 -5.28 -19.14
C PRO A 69 -9.98 -5.39 -18.42
N ARG A 70 -11.07 -5.38 -19.21
CA ARG A 70 -12.41 -5.59 -18.64
C ARG A 70 -12.58 -6.99 -18.06
N ASN A 71 -11.96 -7.98 -18.68
CA ASN A 71 -11.99 -9.37 -18.21
C ASN A 71 -10.59 -9.79 -17.75
N VAL A 72 -10.37 -9.65 -16.45
CA VAL A 72 -9.09 -9.98 -15.78
C VAL A 72 -8.71 -11.47 -15.98
N GLN A 73 -9.67 -12.39 -15.97
CA GLN A 73 -9.40 -13.83 -16.06
C GLN A 73 -8.95 -14.28 -17.45
N LYS A 74 -9.26 -13.51 -18.50
CA LYS A 74 -8.87 -13.81 -19.88
C LYS A 74 -7.57 -13.13 -20.30
N ASP A 75 -7.05 -12.25 -19.48
CA ASP A 75 -5.81 -11.54 -19.75
C ASP A 75 -4.66 -12.15 -18.92
N ARG A 76 -3.56 -12.47 -19.59
CA ARG A 76 -2.43 -13.17 -18.96
C ARG A 76 -1.77 -12.34 -17.88
N GLU A 77 -1.54 -11.04 -18.14
CA GLU A 77 -0.84 -10.14 -17.22
C GLU A 77 -1.70 -9.81 -16.00
N ALA A 78 -2.99 -9.55 -16.23
CA ALA A 78 -3.93 -9.29 -15.14
C ALA A 78 -4.16 -10.53 -14.27
N SER A 79 -4.25 -11.73 -14.89
CA SER A 79 -4.33 -13.00 -14.17
C SER A 79 -3.07 -13.27 -13.36
N LEU A 80 -1.89 -13.02 -13.92
CA LEU A 80 -0.62 -13.17 -13.20
C LEU A 80 -0.55 -12.22 -12.00
N ALA A 81 -0.87 -10.94 -12.18
CA ALA A 81 -0.89 -9.97 -11.09
C ALA A 81 -1.85 -10.40 -9.96
N TRP A 82 -2.98 -11.02 -10.32
CA TRP A 82 -3.92 -11.57 -9.34
C TRP A 82 -3.34 -12.76 -8.58
N VAL A 83 -2.73 -13.71 -9.27
CA VAL A 83 -2.08 -14.88 -8.65
C VAL A 83 -0.95 -14.47 -7.74
N LEU A 84 -0.08 -13.55 -8.21
CA LEU A 84 1.03 -13.03 -7.40
C LEU A 84 0.53 -12.32 -6.14
N LYS A 85 -0.54 -11.53 -6.24
CA LYS A 85 -1.16 -10.91 -5.05
C LYS A 85 -1.52 -11.96 -4.00
N ASP A 86 -2.16 -13.07 -4.40
CA ASP A 86 -2.60 -14.11 -3.47
C ASP A 86 -1.41 -14.86 -2.85
N GLU A 87 -0.37 -15.10 -3.65
CA GLU A 87 0.85 -15.72 -3.18
C GLU A 87 1.60 -14.82 -2.18
N ILE A 88 1.78 -13.53 -2.48
CA ILE A 88 2.40 -12.56 -1.57
C ILE A 88 1.64 -12.50 -0.24
N VAL A 89 0.30 -12.46 -0.28
CA VAL A 89 -0.54 -12.46 0.93
C VAL A 89 -0.27 -13.72 1.75
N ARG A 90 -0.21 -14.89 1.12
CA ARG A 90 0.07 -16.16 1.81
C ARG A 90 1.47 -16.20 2.43
N ARG A 91 2.48 -15.70 1.72
CA ARG A 91 3.88 -15.65 2.20
C ARG A 91 4.06 -14.75 3.41
N GLY A 92 3.23 -13.71 3.57
CA GLY A 92 3.15 -12.87 4.77
C GLY A 92 4.33 -11.95 5.03
N LYS A 93 5.18 -11.73 4.04
CA LYS A 93 6.31 -10.80 4.14
C LYS A 93 5.92 -9.34 3.88
N VAL A 94 4.76 -9.12 3.28
CA VAL A 94 4.26 -7.82 2.87
C VAL A 94 2.88 -7.59 3.47
N TYR A 95 2.63 -6.40 4.00
CA TYR A 95 1.31 -6.01 4.50
C TYR A 95 0.37 -5.71 3.32
N TYR A 96 -0.82 -6.28 3.35
CA TYR A 96 -1.83 -6.09 2.32
C TYR A 96 -3.18 -5.75 2.93
N ALA A 97 -3.76 -4.63 2.54
CA ALA A 97 -5.09 -4.22 3.01
C ALA A 97 -5.71 -3.13 2.13
N LYS A 98 -7.01 -2.90 2.31
CA LYS A 98 -7.70 -1.68 1.85
C LYS A 98 -7.42 -0.55 2.82
N LEU A 99 -6.55 0.36 2.45
CA LEU A 99 -6.14 1.49 3.26
C LEU A 99 -6.86 2.79 2.86
N GLY A 100 -6.24 3.92 3.04
CA GLY A 100 -6.81 5.24 2.81
C GLY A 100 -7.65 5.36 1.54
N ARG A 101 -8.89 5.80 1.67
CA ARG A 101 -9.89 5.91 0.59
C ARG A 101 -10.24 4.58 -0.09
N GLY A 102 -10.17 3.46 0.65
CA GLY A 102 -10.52 2.14 0.15
C GLY A 102 -9.55 1.56 -0.91
N LYS A 103 -8.34 2.09 -0.99
CA LYS A 103 -7.33 1.59 -1.93
C LYS A 103 -6.68 0.32 -1.41
N THR A 104 -6.67 -0.70 -2.24
CA THR A 104 -5.94 -1.93 -1.96
C THR A 104 -4.45 -1.72 -2.23
N MET A 105 -3.65 -1.83 -1.19
CA MET A 105 -2.22 -1.52 -1.21
C MET A 105 -1.41 -2.62 -0.55
N PHE A 106 -0.18 -2.75 -1.03
CA PHE A 106 0.91 -3.45 -0.35
C PHE A 106 1.80 -2.43 0.37
N LEU A 107 2.26 -2.78 1.57
CA LEU A 107 3.28 -2.02 2.27
C LEU A 107 4.46 -2.94 2.59
N ALA A 108 5.67 -2.48 2.30
CA ALA A 108 6.87 -3.11 2.84
C ALA A 108 6.85 -3.04 4.38
N PRO A 109 7.43 -4.03 5.09
CA PRO A 109 7.44 -4.05 6.55
C PRO A 109 7.91 -2.74 7.19
N ARG A 110 8.96 -2.13 6.65
CA ARG A 110 9.49 -0.85 7.14
C ARG A 110 8.51 0.31 7.06
N MET A 111 7.52 0.25 6.16
CA MET A 111 6.52 1.30 5.98
C MET A 111 5.28 1.13 6.86
N ILE A 112 5.03 -0.05 7.40
CA ILE A 112 3.86 -0.35 8.23
C ILE A 112 3.73 0.63 9.41
N PRO A 113 4.77 0.93 10.20
CA PRO A 113 4.66 1.86 11.35
C PRO A 113 4.19 3.26 10.94
N TYR A 114 4.66 3.74 9.78
CA TYR A 114 4.30 5.08 9.30
C TYR A 114 2.85 5.15 8.83
N PHE A 115 2.41 4.14 8.06
CA PHE A 115 1.01 4.06 7.67
C PHE A 115 0.10 3.83 8.87
N HIS A 116 0.53 3.05 9.86
CA HIS A 116 -0.21 2.84 11.10
C HIS A 116 -0.31 4.10 11.95
N ALA A 117 0.72 4.96 11.99
CA ALA A 117 0.64 6.25 12.68
C ALA A 117 -0.37 7.22 12.04
N VAL A 118 -0.73 7.02 10.77
CA VAL A 118 -1.70 7.85 10.03
C VAL A 118 -3.12 7.29 10.12
N TRP A 119 -3.30 5.99 9.91
CA TRP A 119 -4.62 5.35 9.81
C TRP A 119 -4.94 4.35 10.91
N GLY A 120 -3.92 3.87 11.62
CA GLY A 120 -4.11 2.92 12.71
C GLY A 120 -5.04 3.45 13.77
N MET A 121 -5.81 2.56 14.36
CA MET A 121 -6.76 2.88 15.42
C MET A 121 -6.28 2.31 16.74
N ARG A 122 -6.29 3.12 17.80
CA ARG A 122 -5.98 2.67 19.16
C ARG A 122 -7.15 1.87 19.73
N ARG A 123 -6.86 0.85 20.52
CA ARG A 123 -7.88 0.01 21.14
C ARG A 123 -8.91 0.82 21.97
N SER A 124 -8.48 1.89 22.62
CA SER A 124 -9.36 2.79 23.39
C SER A 124 -10.37 3.57 22.51
N GLU A 125 -10.11 3.69 21.21
CA GLU A 125 -10.96 4.43 20.28
C GLU A 125 -11.97 3.53 19.56
N GLU A 126 -11.74 2.20 19.54
CA GLU A 126 -12.50 1.24 18.74
C GLU A 126 -14.00 1.29 19.02
N LYS A 127 -14.39 1.28 20.31
CA LYS A 127 -15.81 1.33 20.72
C LYS A 127 -16.54 2.57 20.20
N ARG A 128 -15.82 3.70 20.08
CA ARG A 128 -16.38 4.97 19.65
C ARG A 128 -16.39 5.12 18.13
N ARG A 129 -15.34 4.60 17.44
CA ARG A 129 -15.06 4.89 16.03
C ARG A 129 -15.49 3.78 15.09
N LEU A 130 -15.48 2.51 15.52
CA LEU A 130 -15.93 1.38 14.71
C LEU A 130 -17.44 1.25 14.70
N SER A 131 -17.98 0.91 13.53
CA SER A 131 -19.39 0.51 13.40
C SER A 131 -19.70 -0.73 14.24
N ARG A 132 -20.98 -0.94 14.57
CA ARG A 132 -21.43 -2.13 15.33
C ARG A 132 -21.03 -3.42 14.62
N ASN A 133 -21.11 -3.48 13.30
CA ASN A 133 -20.73 -4.64 12.52
C ASN A 133 -19.21 -4.89 12.59
N ALA A 134 -18.38 -3.86 12.44
CA ALA A 134 -16.93 -3.98 12.60
C ALA A 134 -16.54 -4.44 14.01
N GLN A 135 -17.20 -3.93 15.04
CA GLN A 135 -16.98 -4.38 16.44
C GLN A 135 -17.35 -5.85 16.64
N ALA A 136 -18.48 -6.31 16.06
CA ALA A 136 -18.90 -7.71 16.15
C ALA A 136 -17.88 -8.64 15.45
N ILE A 137 -17.43 -8.30 14.25
CA ILE A 137 -16.40 -9.03 13.51
C ILE A 137 -15.08 -9.07 14.28
N LEU A 138 -14.64 -7.92 14.81
CA LEU A 138 -13.40 -7.83 15.58
C LEU A 138 -13.44 -8.65 16.87
N LYS A 139 -14.60 -8.70 17.54
CA LYS A 139 -14.80 -9.53 18.74
C LYS A 139 -14.56 -11.01 18.45
N VAL A 140 -15.05 -11.51 17.32
CA VAL A 140 -14.85 -12.90 16.89
C VAL A 140 -13.38 -13.16 16.56
N LEU A 141 -12.74 -12.32 15.73
CA LEU A 141 -11.32 -12.49 15.37
C LEU A 141 -10.38 -12.42 16.59
N ARG A 142 -10.76 -11.72 17.65
CA ARG A 142 -9.98 -11.70 18.89
C ARG A 142 -10.11 -12.98 19.73
N ARG A 143 -11.16 -13.73 19.51
CA ARG A 143 -11.38 -15.03 20.15
C ARG A 143 -10.73 -16.16 19.37
N GLU A 144 -10.92 -16.17 18.03
CA GLU A 144 -10.56 -17.28 17.16
C GLU A 144 -9.23 -17.08 16.41
N TRP A 145 -8.68 -15.86 16.43
CA TRP A 145 -7.42 -15.44 15.78
C TRP A 145 -7.43 -15.46 14.25
N GLU A 146 -7.95 -16.52 13.61
CA GLU A 146 -7.96 -16.68 12.16
C GLU A 146 -9.25 -17.38 11.72
N MET A 147 -9.95 -16.82 10.73
CA MET A 147 -11.20 -17.37 10.23
C MET A 147 -11.42 -17.11 8.74
N SER A 148 -12.16 -18.02 8.09
CA SER A 148 -12.66 -17.80 6.75
C SER A 148 -13.72 -16.68 6.71
N THR A 149 -13.92 -16.09 5.53
CA THR A 149 -14.96 -15.06 5.33
C THR A 149 -16.36 -15.56 5.69
N SER A 150 -16.69 -16.83 5.36
CA SER A 150 -17.99 -17.43 5.67
C SER A 150 -18.18 -17.59 7.18
N ASP A 151 -17.24 -18.25 7.83
CA ASP A 151 -17.34 -18.56 9.27
C ASP A 151 -17.32 -17.29 10.10
N LEU A 152 -16.47 -16.33 9.73
CA LEU A 152 -16.40 -15.04 10.40
C LEU A 152 -17.72 -14.24 10.29
N ARG A 153 -18.38 -14.32 9.12
CA ARG A 153 -19.68 -13.68 8.94
C ARG A 153 -20.75 -14.37 9.80
N ASP A 154 -20.77 -15.69 9.82
CA ASP A 154 -21.76 -16.46 10.54
C ASP A 154 -21.57 -16.30 12.06
N GLU A 155 -20.34 -16.41 12.57
CA GLU A 155 -20.01 -16.25 13.99
C GLU A 155 -20.19 -14.79 14.49
N SER A 156 -19.96 -13.79 13.64
CA SER A 156 -20.18 -12.39 14.01
C SER A 156 -21.65 -11.98 14.02
N GLY A 157 -22.55 -12.84 13.50
CA GLY A 157 -23.98 -12.56 13.36
C GLY A 157 -24.31 -11.47 12.31
N VAL A 158 -23.35 -11.03 11.51
CA VAL A 158 -23.55 -10.02 10.46
C VAL A 158 -24.03 -10.71 9.19
N LYS A 159 -25.33 -11.01 9.12
CA LYS A 159 -25.95 -11.80 8.04
C LYS A 159 -25.87 -11.11 6.67
N ASP A 160 -26.08 -9.78 6.62
CA ASP A 160 -26.02 -9.03 5.36
C ASP A 160 -24.59 -8.98 4.82
N ARG A 161 -24.42 -9.48 3.60
CA ARG A 161 -23.10 -9.57 2.93
C ARG A 161 -22.44 -8.21 2.73
N GLN A 162 -23.21 -7.19 2.39
CA GLN A 162 -22.64 -5.85 2.14
C GLN A 162 -22.24 -5.17 3.46
N ALA A 163 -23.04 -5.34 4.51
CA ALA A 163 -22.72 -4.83 5.84
C ALA A 163 -21.48 -5.52 6.42
N PHE A 164 -21.33 -6.83 6.20
CA PHE A 164 -20.13 -7.58 6.58
C PHE A 164 -18.90 -7.05 5.82
N THR A 165 -18.99 -6.92 4.48
CA THR A 165 -17.89 -6.40 3.67
C THR A 165 -17.45 -5.01 4.12
N ARG A 166 -18.42 -4.10 4.37
CA ARG A 166 -18.12 -2.76 4.91
C ARG A 166 -17.43 -2.82 6.27
N GLY A 167 -17.86 -3.73 7.16
CA GLY A 167 -17.23 -3.93 8.46
C GLY A 167 -15.78 -4.42 8.36
N VAL A 168 -15.51 -5.37 7.48
CA VAL A 168 -14.14 -5.85 7.20
C VAL A 168 -13.28 -4.75 6.56
N ASP A 169 -13.83 -4.00 5.59
CA ASP A 169 -13.13 -2.89 4.95
C ASP A 169 -12.78 -1.78 5.96
N GLU A 170 -13.68 -1.50 6.91
CA GLU A 170 -13.43 -0.56 8.01
C GLU A 170 -12.27 -1.02 8.91
N LEU A 171 -12.23 -2.30 9.25
CA LEU A 171 -11.14 -2.89 10.05
C LEU A 171 -9.80 -2.89 9.30
N GLN A 172 -9.81 -3.15 7.98
CA GLN A 172 -8.62 -3.02 7.16
C GLN A 172 -8.12 -1.57 7.10
N ALA A 173 -9.02 -0.61 6.87
CA ALA A 173 -8.68 0.82 6.82
C ALA A 173 -8.11 1.35 8.14
N ALA A 174 -8.52 0.74 9.27
CA ALA A 174 -7.97 1.01 10.60
C ALA A 174 -6.69 0.22 10.91
N MET A 175 -6.17 -0.56 9.95
CA MET A 175 -4.99 -1.43 10.08
C MET A 175 -5.10 -2.46 11.22
N ILE A 176 -6.31 -2.92 11.53
CA ILE A 176 -6.59 -3.91 12.58
C ILE A 176 -6.60 -5.33 12.01
N VAL A 177 -7.14 -5.54 10.81
CA VAL A 177 -7.35 -6.84 10.19
C VAL A 177 -6.70 -6.91 8.81
N VAL A 178 -6.11 -8.06 8.51
CA VAL A 178 -5.49 -8.37 7.22
C VAL A 178 -5.88 -9.78 6.75
N PRO A 179 -5.90 -10.07 5.45
CA PRO A 179 -5.98 -11.44 4.98
C PRO A 179 -4.63 -12.16 5.12
N THR A 180 -4.68 -13.45 5.40
CA THR A 180 -3.50 -14.34 5.48
C THR A 180 -3.42 -15.32 4.34
N ALA A 181 -4.57 -15.70 3.78
CA ALA A 181 -4.65 -16.63 2.67
C ALA A 181 -5.88 -16.37 1.81
N VAL A 182 -5.87 -16.95 0.63
CA VAL A 182 -6.99 -16.97 -0.30
C VAL A 182 -7.21 -18.39 -0.76
N TYR A 183 -8.44 -18.86 -0.72
CA TYR A 183 -8.85 -20.15 -1.26
C TYR A 183 -9.91 -19.96 -2.34
N TYR A 184 -9.85 -20.79 -3.39
CA TYR A 184 -10.78 -20.75 -4.51
C TYR A 184 -11.78 -21.92 -4.50
N GLN A 185 -11.46 -23.00 -3.76
CA GLN A 185 -12.28 -24.18 -3.63
C GLN A 185 -12.73 -24.38 -2.18
N PRO A 186 -13.96 -24.79 -1.91
CA PRO A 186 -15.10 -24.94 -2.84
C PRO A 186 -15.68 -23.59 -3.30
N LYS A 187 -15.36 -22.49 -2.61
CA LYS A 187 -15.74 -21.10 -2.94
C LYS A 187 -14.59 -20.16 -2.66
N PHE A 188 -14.52 -19.08 -3.46
CA PHE A 188 -13.60 -18.00 -3.18
C PHE A 188 -13.80 -17.44 -1.77
N THR A 189 -12.74 -17.48 -0.96
CA THR A 189 -12.76 -16.96 0.41
C THR A 189 -11.39 -16.45 0.82
N TYR A 190 -11.38 -15.36 1.58
CA TYR A 190 -10.20 -14.93 2.34
C TYR A 190 -10.22 -15.58 3.71
N ILE A 191 -9.01 -15.86 4.22
CA ILE A 191 -8.78 -16.12 5.64
C ILE A 191 -8.31 -14.81 6.25
N TRP A 192 -8.97 -14.39 7.34
CA TRP A 192 -8.74 -13.11 8.02
C TRP A 192 -8.09 -13.32 9.36
N THR A 193 -7.16 -12.44 9.72
CA THR A 193 -6.52 -12.41 11.05
C THR A 193 -6.31 -10.99 11.53
N LEU A 194 -5.87 -10.86 12.80
CA LEU A 194 -5.45 -9.58 13.34
C LEU A 194 -4.10 -9.16 12.75
N GLY A 195 -4.00 -7.92 12.28
CA GLY A 195 -2.75 -7.40 11.73
C GLY A 195 -1.57 -7.49 12.72
N VAL A 196 -1.84 -7.24 14.02
CA VAL A 196 -0.83 -7.35 15.08
C VAL A 196 -0.33 -8.77 15.31
N GLY A 197 -1.11 -9.79 14.96
CA GLY A 197 -0.66 -11.19 15.00
C GLY A 197 0.34 -11.51 13.89
N ARG A 198 0.19 -10.85 12.73
CA ARG A 198 1.03 -11.09 11.55
C ARG A 198 2.26 -10.17 11.48
N PHE A 199 2.13 -8.93 11.94
CA PHE A 199 3.17 -7.90 11.90
C PHE A 199 3.34 -7.24 13.27
N PRO A 200 3.68 -8.02 14.34
CA PRO A 200 3.66 -7.53 15.72
C PRO A 200 4.62 -6.36 15.94
N ASP A 201 5.85 -6.46 15.51
CA ASP A 201 6.88 -5.45 15.77
C ASP A 201 6.59 -4.14 15.03
N ALA A 202 6.20 -4.24 13.76
CA ALA A 202 5.88 -3.08 12.95
C ALA A 202 4.65 -2.31 13.45
N LEU A 203 3.58 -3.02 13.88
CA LEU A 203 2.35 -2.39 14.37
C LEU A 203 2.43 -1.92 15.83
N ARG A 204 3.37 -2.43 16.62
CA ARG A 204 3.66 -1.95 17.98
C ARG A 204 4.60 -0.75 18.00
N ARG A 205 5.40 -0.56 16.96
CA ARG A 205 6.34 0.57 16.85
C ARG A 205 5.56 1.89 16.82
N ARG A 206 5.83 2.75 17.80
CA ARG A 206 5.19 4.06 17.89
C ARG A 206 5.97 5.09 17.09
N VAL A 207 5.28 5.79 16.22
CA VAL A 207 5.82 6.85 15.39
C VAL A 207 4.90 8.07 15.51
N SER A 208 5.46 9.28 15.54
CA SER A 208 4.65 10.50 15.50
C SER A 208 3.99 10.65 14.13
N ARG A 209 2.81 11.28 14.08
CA ARG A 209 2.14 11.54 12.81
C ARG A 209 3.01 12.37 11.86
N GLU A 210 3.76 13.34 12.39
CA GLU A 210 4.64 14.20 11.60
C GLU A 210 5.76 13.40 10.96
N THR A 211 6.46 12.57 11.74
CA THR A 211 7.48 11.65 11.24
C THR A 211 6.87 10.72 10.17
N ALA A 212 5.69 10.17 10.42
CA ALA A 212 5.03 9.28 9.47
C ALA A 212 4.73 9.97 8.13
N LEU A 213 4.17 11.17 8.15
CA LEU A 213 3.88 11.93 6.92
C LEU A 213 5.16 12.26 6.14
N ARG A 214 6.23 12.61 6.85
CA ARG A 214 7.55 12.87 6.26
C ARG A 214 8.14 11.62 5.61
N GLU A 215 8.15 10.48 6.31
CA GLU A 215 8.74 9.24 5.79
C GLU A 215 7.90 8.63 4.66
N ILE A 216 6.57 8.75 4.69
CA ILE A 216 5.72 8.38 3.54
C ILE A 216 6.03 9.26 2.33
N ALA A 217 6.22 10.58 2.53
CA ALA A 217 6.59 11.49 1.47
C ALA A 217 8.00 11.18 0.92
N ARG A 218 8.96 10.88 1.81
CA ARG A 218 10.33 10.48 1.44
C ARG A 218 10.32 9.24 0.57
N CYS A 219 9.63 8.20 1.01
CA CYS A 219 9.51 6.95 0.30
C CYS A 219 8.86 7.14 -1.08
N PHE A 220 7.77 7.92 -1.15
CA PHE A 220 7.14 8.23 -2.42
C PHE A 220 8.06 9.00 -3.36
N LEU A 221 8.70 10.05 -2.87
CA LEU A 221 9.55 10.91 -3.70
C LEU A 221 10.83 10.20 -4.15
N ALA A 222 11.39 9.31 -3.30
CA ALA A 222 12.51 8.43 -3.66
C ALA A 222 12.18 7.52 -4.87
N GLY A 223 10.96 7.04 -4.97
CA GLY A 223 10.51 6.21 -6.11
C GLY A 223 10.01 7.03 -7.31
N ALA A 224 9.54 8.26 -7.07
CA ALA A 224 8.93 9.09 -8.11
C ALA A 224 9.87 10.14 -8.72
N GLY A 225 11.00 10.46 -8.06
CA GLY A 225 11.93 11.52 -8.44
C GLY A 225 11.36 12.93 -8.29
N MET A 226 10.11 13.11 -8.68
CA MET A 226 9.35 14.34 -8.62
C MET A 226 7.89 14.05 -8.32
N THR A 227 7.15 15.00 -7.75
CA THR A 227 5.69 14.92 -7.61
C THR A 227 5.02 16.17 -8.14
N ILE A 228 3.85 15.99 -8.75
CA ILE A 228 2.98 17.08 -9.26
C ILE A 228 1.80 17.31 -8.30
N PRO A 229 1.03 18.40 -8.44
CA PRO A 229 -0.04 18.73 -7.52
C PRO A 229 -1.05 17.61 -7.29
N GLY A 230 -1.16 17.16 -6.04
CA GLY A 230 -2.11 16.12 -5.62
C GLY A 230 -1.71 14.68 -5.96
N GLU A 231 -0.58 14.44 -6.62
CA GLU A 231 -0.13 13.09 -7.00
C GLU A 231 0.14 12.21 -5.77
N MET A 232 0.96 12.67 -4.83
CA MET A 232 1.24 11.94 -3.60
C MET A 232 -0.05 11.60 -2.84
N ALA A 233 -0.97 12.56 -2.68
CA ALA A 233 -2.26 12.32 -2.03
C ALA A 233 -3.11 11.28 -2.77
N ARG A 234 -3.05 11.28 -4.09
CA ARG A 234 -3.76 10.31 -4.93
C ARG A 234 -3.15 8.91 -4.81
N VAL A 235 -1.82 8.79 -4.82
CA VAL A 235 -1.14 7.50 -4.75
C VAL A 235 -1.25 6.88 -3.35
N THR A 236 -0.94 7.65 -2.31
CA THR A 236 -0.92 7.16 -0.93
C THR A 236 -2.30 7.07 -0.28
N GLY A 237 -3.31 7.77 -0.79
CA GLY A 237 -4.62 7.91 -0.14
C GLY A 237 -4.66 9.00 0.94
N LEU A 238 -3.56 9.66 1.25
CA LEU A 238 -3.50 10.75 2.23
C LEU A 238 -4.42 11.92 1.86
N PRO A 239 -4.96 12.65 2.83
CA PRO A 239 -5.52 13.98 2.61
C PRO A 239 -4.46 14.91 1.96
N ARG A 240 -4.89 15.77 1.04
CA ARG A 240 -3.97 16.74 0.39
C ARG A 240 -3.15 17.59 1.38
N PRO A 241 -3.74 18.12 2.47
CA PRO A 241 -2.95 18.86 3.48
C PRO A 241 -1.85 18.04 4.13
N ASP A 242 -2.11 16.76 4.42
CA ASP A 242 -1.13 15.85 5.04
C ASP A 242 0.00 15.49 4.07
N ALA A 243 -0.32 15.18 2.82
CA ALA A 243 0.68 14.99 1.77
C ALA A 243 1.56 16.24 1.60
N GLY A 244 0.95 17.44 1.62
CA GLY A 244 1.67 18.71 1.59
C GLY A 244 2.57 18.94 2.80
N ARG A 245 2.15 18.53 4.00
CA ARG A 245 3.00 18.59 5.22
C ARG A 245 4.23 17.70 5.07
N GLY A 246 4.06 16.45 4.61
CA GLY A 246 5.17 15.53 4.38
C GLY A 246 6.19 16.11 3.38
N ASN A 247 5.73 16.59 2.23
CA ASN A 247 6.62 17.17 1.21
C ASN A 247 7.35 18.42 1.72
N ARG A 248 6.67 19.32 2.45
CA ARG A 248 7.32 20.51 3.02
C ARG A 248 8.37 20.17 4.09
N ALA A 249 8.16 19.12 4.88
CA ALA A 249 9.17 18.64 5.81
C ALA A 249 10.43 18.19 5.07
N LEU A 250 10.31 17.53 3.92
CA LEU A 250 11.45 17.15 3.09
C LEU A 250 12.18 18.35 2.48
N VAL A 251 11.45 19.41 2.15
CA VAL A 251 12.09 20.67 1.69
C VAL A 251 12.90 21.32 2.83
N ALA A 252 12.34 21.36 4.04
CA ALA A 252 13.04 21.91 5.22
C ALA A 252 14.31 21.12 5.56
N GLU A 253 14.37 19.82 5.27
CA GLU A 253 15.54 18.96 5.44
C GLU A 253 16.56 19.07 4.27
N GLY A 254 16.23 19.79 3.19
CA GLY A 254 17.05 19.85 1.99
C GLY A 254 17.00 18.56 1.13
N TYR A 255 16.12 17.60 1.48
CA TYR A 255 15.94 16.36 0.71
C TYR A 255 15.22 16.58 -0.63
N ALA A 256 14.35 17.58 -0.66
CA ALA A 256 13.59 17.96 -1.84
C ALA A 256 13.61 19.48 -2.06
N ALA A 257 13.47 19.91 -3.30
CA ALA A 257 13.22 21.30 -3.68
C ALA A 257 11.75 21.48 -4.09
N MET A 258 11.14 22.59 -3.71
CA MET A 258 9.82 22.99 -4.19
C MET A 258 9.99 23.85 -5.45
N LEU A 259 9.67 23.32 -6.61
CA LEU A 259 9.79 24.02 -7.90
C LEU A 259 8.61 24.94 -8.18
N ALA A 260 7.42 24.56 -7.71
CA ALA A 260 6.20 25.35 -7.79
C ALA A 260 5.20 24.85 -6.72
N THR A 261 4.08 25.51 -6.54
CA THR A 261 3.04 25.10 -5.60
C THR A 261 2.58 23.66 -5.86
N GLY A 262 2.90 22.75 -4.94
CA GLY A 262 2.55 21.33 -5.03
C GLY A 262 3.47 20.50 -5.94
N VAL A 263 4.55 21.08 -6.47
CA VAL A 263 5.56 20.41 -7.28
C VAL A 263 6.85 20.32 -6.47
N TYR A 264 7.28 19.10 -6.20
CA TYR A 264 8.48 18.82 -5.40
C TYR A 264 9.36 17.83 -6.15
N GLN A 265 10.67 18.05 -6.13
CA GLN A 265 11.67 17.22 -6.80
C GLN A 265 12.79 16.85 -5.83
N LEU A 266 13.35 15.64 -5.97
CA LEU A 266 14.56 15.25 -5.25
C LEU A 266 15.70 16.20 -5.56
N THR A 267 16.49 16.54 -4.55
CA THR A 267 17.75 17.30 -4.76
C THR A 267 18.85 16.36 -5.26
N ALA A 268 19.74 16.86 -6.12
CA ALA A 268 20.82 16.07 -6.73
C ALA A 268 21.77 15.40 -5.72
N ARG A 269 21.84 15.88 -4.49
CA ARG A 269 22.65 15.30 -3.41
C ARG A 269 22.15 13.92 -2.94
N HIS A 270 20.92 13.56 -3.30
CA HIS A 270 20.26 12.30 -2.91
C HIS A 270 19.94 11.42 -4.12
N GLY A 271 20.62 11.62 -5.24
CA GLY A 271 20.43 10.93 -6.52
C GLY A 271 20.86 9.45 -6.56
N SER A 272 21.23 8.88 -5.43
CA SER A 272 21.19 7.43 -5.23
C SER A 272 20.20 7.16 -4.10
N PRO A 273 19.02 6.64 -4.39
CA PRO A 273 18.07 6.35 -3.36
C PRO A 273 18.38 5.01 -2.70
N THR A 274 19.32 4.98 -1.82
CA THR A 274 19.18 4.12 -0.66
C THR A 274 18.18 4.83 0.24
N CYS A 275 16.89 4.43 0.19
CA CYS A 275 16.08 4.47 1.41
C CYS A 275 17.02 3.97 2.51
N PRO A 276 17.13 4.63 3.69
CA PRO A 276 17.99 4.09 4.73
C PRO A 276 17.57 2.63 4.93
N ALA A 277 18.34 1.71 4.33
CA ALA A 277 18.32 0.34 4.72
C ALA A 277 18.81 0.40 6.16
N ASP A 278 17.96 0.01 7.09
CA ASP A 278 18.44 -0.41 8.39
C ASP A 278 19.60 -1.37 8.10
N THR A 279 20.78 -1.05 8.63
CA THR A 279 21.98 -1.89 8.56
C THR A 279 21.79 -3.24 9.28
N ASP A 280 20.59 -3.56 9.72
CA ASP A 280 20.14 -4.79 10.34
C ASP A 280 19.10 -5.51 9.47
N SER A 281 19.38 -5.72 8.17
CA SER A 281 18.61 -6.66 7.39
C SER A 281 19.06 -8.10 7.73
N PRO A 282 18.21 -8.98 8.28
CA PRO A 282 18.56 -10.38 8.52
C PRO A 282 18.67 -11.24 7.24
N TYR A 283 18.82 -10.60 6.07
CA TYR A 283 18.90 -11.24 4.76
C TYR A 283 20.22 -11.00 4.01
N ALA A 284 21.29 -10.64 4.74
CA ALA A 284 22.63 -10.69 4.18
C ALA A 284 23.22 -12.08 4.54
N GLU A 285 22.81 -13.12 3.77
CA GLU A 285 23.52 -14.34 3.44
C GLU A 285 22.69 -15.15 2.44
#